data_3265559b1d750298e1b6603406313963
#
_entry.id   3265559b1d750298e1b6603406313963
#
_cell.length_a   1.000
_cell.length_b   1.000
_cell.length_c   1.000
_cell.angle_alpha   90.00
_cell.angle_beta   90.00
_cell.angle_gamma   90.00
#
_symmetry.space_group_name_H-M   'P 1'
#
loop_
_entity.id
_entity.type
_entity.pdbx_description
1 polymer ?
#
loop_
_entity_poly.entity_id
_entity_poly.type
_entity_poly.pdbx_seq_one_letter_code
_entity_poly.pdbx_strand_id
1 'polypeptide(L)'
;MKKNYLQIIGCGASQGVPTPDGDWGNCKKNKKNIRTRSSVYLSLNNYKILFDTSPDLRFQLLANNITEIDYVFFTHSHADHIFGINELRTFWIKNKKKIDIFSTKQCIFYLKKNFDYLFKNNKNYPAVLKSNIIKSHINIGNGKDKIRIERLDVKHGSTKTIGYKINNDIAYIPDVKTIPKKTIKKILNIKYLIIDCFRTKEHSLHVNLKETLNYINLIKPEKAFLTHMSKDLDYDSLKKKLKRFKNINVCYDGMKIKI
;
A
#
# COMPACT_ATOMS: atom_id res chain seq x y z
N MET A 1 -25.61 -3.46 6.78
CA MET A 1 -24.25 -3.90 7.14
C MET A 1 -23.22 -3.08 6.33
N LYS A 2 -22.24 -2.42 6.96
CA LYS A 2 -21.14 -1.78 6.23
C LYS A 2 -20.33 -2.87 5.53
N LYS A 3 -20.12 -2.73 4.21
CA LYS A 3 -19.42 -3.75 3.42
C LYS A 3 -17.92 -3.71 3.72
N ASN A 4 -17.34 -4.84 4.10
CA ASN A 4 -15.90 -5.02 4.19
C ASN A 4 -15.29 -5.03 2.78
N TYR A 5 -14.26 -4.22 2.54
CA TYR A 5 -13.56 -4.17 1.25
C TYR A 5 -12.16 -3.61 1.40
N LEU A 6 -11.29 -4.05 0.50
CA LEU A 6 -10.00 -3.44 0.25
C LEU A 6 -10.08 -2.71 -1.09
N GLN A 7 -9.51 -1.50 -1.16
CA GLN A 7 -9.52 -0.69 -2.37
C GLN A 7 -8.10 -0.26 -2.73
N ILE A 8 -7.68 -0.56 -3.93
CA ILE A 8 -6.42 -0.08 -4.51
C ILE A 8 -6.69 1.36 -4.94
N ILE A 9 -6.20 2.35 -4.21
CA ILE A 9 -6.41 3.75 -4.54
C ILE A 9 -5.31 4.33 -5.42
N GLY A 10 -4.14 3.64 -5.44
CA GLY A 10 -3.05 3.87 -6.36
C GLY A 10 -2.24 2.60 -6.56
N CYS A 11 -1.85 2.27 -7.79
CA CYS A 11 -1.10 1.06 -8.12
C CYS A 11 0.14 1.31 -9.00
N GLY A 12 0.51 2.57 -9.19
CA GLY A 12 1.71 2.98 -9.91
C GLY A 12 2.97 2.94 -9.05
N ALA A 13 4.10 2.81 -9.72
CA ALA A 13 5.43 2.97 -9.14
C ALA A 13 5.74 4.44 -8.83
N SER A 14 6.94 4.73 -8.36
CA SER A 14 7.34 6.05 -7.82
C SER A 14 7.09 7.24 -8.74
N GLN A 15 7.13 7.04 -10.06
CA GLN A 15 6.86 8.11 -11.04
C GLN A 15 5.39 8.22 -11.45
N GLY A 16 4.56 7.22 -11.13
CA GLY A 16 3.20 7.10 -11.67
C GLY A 16 3.16 6.76 -13.16
N VAL A 17 1.95 6.74 -13.74
CA VAL A 17 1.74 6.60 -15.20
C VAL A 17 0.58 7.53 -15.59
N PRO A 18 0.74 8.45 -16.59
CA PRO A 18 2.04 8.82 -17.18
C PRO A 18 3.03 9.35 -16.13
N THR A 19 4.31 9.39 -16.48
CA THR A 19 5.31 10.07 -15.64
C THR A 19 5.10 11.59 -15.68
N PRO A 20 5.70 12.39 -14.76
CA PRO A 20 5.45 13.84 -14.68
C PRO A 20 5.77 14.63 -15.96
N ASP A 21 6.65 14.11 -16.82
CA ASP A 21 6.97 14.64 -18.14
C ASP A 21 5.98 14.21 -19.25
N GLY A 22 4.91 13.49 -18.86
CA GLY A 22 3.86 13.05 -19.79
C GLY A 22 4.18 11.75 -20.54
N ASP A 23 5.26 11.05 -20.20
CA ASP A 23 5.64 9.80 -20.87
C ASP A 23 4.79 8.60 -20.38
N TRP A 24 4.20 7.89 -21.31
CA TRP A 24 3.37 6.71 -21.08
C TRP A 24 4.15 5.39 -21.23
N GLY A 25 5.40 5.44 -21.68
CA GLY A 25 6.20 4.25 -21.97
C GLY A 25 5.47 3.28 -22.92
N ASN A 26 5.28 2.04 -22.49
CA ASN A 26 4.56 1.01 -23.25
C ASN A 26 3.03 1.03 -23.00
N CYS A 27 2.55 1.91 -22.12
CA CYS A 27 1.13 1.97 -21.73
C CYS A 27 0.29 2.72 -22.75
N LYS A 28 -0.82 2.13 -23.17
CA LYS A 28 -1.84 2.82 -23.97
C LYS A 28 -2.50 3.92 -23.12
N LYS A 29 -2.85 5.03 -23.77
CA LYS A 29 -3.53 6.18 -23.13
C LYS A 29 -4.99 5.82 -22.82
N ASN A 30 -5.23 5.15 -21.70
CA ASN A 30 -6.55 4.79 -21.21
C ASN A 30 -6.63 4.84 -19.67
N LYS A 31 -7.86 4.83 -19.13
CA LYS A 31 -8.09 4.94 -17.67
C LYS A 31 -7.43 3.85 -16.84
N LYS A 32 -7.23 2.62 -17.38
CA LYS A 32 -6.62 1.52 -16.63
C LYS A 32 -5.10 1.66 -16.52
N ASN A 33 -4.50 2.47 -17.37
CA ASN A 33 -3.08 2.78 -17.35
C ASN A 33 -2.75 4.09 -16.65
N ILE A 34 -3.75 4.93 -16.30
CA ILE A 34 -3.51 6.04 -15.38
C ILE A 34 -3.30 5.44 -14.01
N ARG A 35 -2.08 5.60 -13.46
CA ARG A 35 -1.69 5.02 -12.17
C ARG A 35 -1.06 6.10 -11.31
N THR A 36 -1.72 6.44 -10.23
CA THR A 36 -1.14 7.22 -9.14
C THR A 36 -0.24 6.32 -8.28
N ARG A 37 0.64 6.91 -7.47
CA ARG A 37 1.59 6.16 -6.64
C ARG A 37 0.89 5.26 -5.64
N SER A 38 1.56 4.16 -5.27
CA SER A 38 0.95 3.05 -4.53
C SER A 38 0.35 3.47 -3.19
N SER A 39 -0.92 3.16 -3.00
CA SER A 39 -1.62 3.28 -1.72
C SER A 39 -2.86 2.39 -1.72
N VAL A 40 -3.23 1.87 -0.54
CA VAL A 40 -4.36 0.97 -0.35
C VAL A 40 -5.21 1.42 0.82
N TYR A 41 -6.53 1.41 0.63
CA TYR A 41 -7.51 1.70 1.65
C TYR A 41 -8.30 0.44 2.02
N LEU A 42 -8.42 0.17 3.32
CA LEU A 42 -9.14 -0.97 3.87
C LEU A 42 -10.29 -0.49 4.75
N SER A 43 -11.52 -0.89 4.40
CA SER A 43 -12.68 -0.78 5.26
C SER A 43 -13.01 -2.17 5.82
N LEU A 44 -12.75 -2.37 7.11
CA LEU A 44 -12.93 -3.68 7.78
C LEU A 44 -13.45 -3.47 9.19
N ASN A 45 -14.49 -4.21 9.58
CA ASN A 45 -15.06 -4.17 10.95
C ASN A 45 -15.28 -2.74 11.47
N ASN A 46 -15.86 -1.85 10.66
CA ASN A 46 -16.06 -0.42 10.91
C ASN A 46 -14.80 0.45 10.99
N TYR A 47 -13.60 -0.11 10.95
CA TYR A 47 -12.35 0.67 10.90
C TYR A 47 -11.94 1.02 9.47
N LYS A 48 -11.35 2.22 9.33
CA LYS A 48 -10.89 2.82 8.10
C LYS A 48 -9.37 2.95 8.15
N ILE A 49 -8.68 2.07 7.44
CA ILE A 49 -7.23 1.91 7.52
C ILE A 49 -6.62 2.27 6.19
N LEU A 50 -5.64 3.16 6.20
CA LEU A 50 -4.87 3.53 5.03
C LEU A 50 -3.47 2.93 5.10
N PHE A 51 -2.99 2.35 4.02
CA PHE A 51 -1.61 1.90 3.85
C PHE A 51 -0.91 2.81 2.86
N ASP A 52 0.13 3.49 3.34
CA ASP A 52 0.89 4.54 2.70
C ASP A 52 0.09 5.79 2.31
N THR A 53 0.74 6.95 2.36
CA THR A 53 0.20 8.25 1.95
C THR A 53 0.99 8.76 0.76
N SER A 54 0.61 8.33 -0.43
CA SER A 54 1.30 8.75 -1.65
C SER A 54 1.19 10.27 -1.88
N PRO A 55 2.06 10.89 -2.67
CA PRO A 55 1.93 12.29 -3.06
C PRO A 55 0.59 12.63 -3.72
N ASP A 56 -0.08 11.61 -4.28
CA ASP A 56 -1.39 11.75 -4.93
C ASP A 56 -2.57 11.63 -3.97
N LEU A 57 -2.33 11.51 -2.66
CA LEU A 57 -3.35 11.12 -1.68
C LEU A 57 -4.62 11.97 -1.77
N ARG A 58 -4.51 13.30 -1.89
CA ARG A 58 -5.68 14.17 -2.04
C ARG A 58 -6.55 13.74 -3.23
N PHE A 59 -5.95 13.54 -4.40
CA PHE A 59 -6.66 13.08 -5.59
C PHE A 59 -7.27 11.70 -5.37
N GLN A 60 -6.50 10.76 -4.81
CA GLN A 60 -6.93 9.39 -4.54
C GLN A 60 -8.15 9.34 -3.62
N LEU A 61 -8.16 10.13 -2.55
CA LEU A 61 -9.28 10.19 -1.60
C LEU A 61 -10.55 10.74 -2.26
N LEU A 62 -10.44 11.84 -3.01
CA LEU A 62 -11.56 12.47 -3.72
C LEU A 62 -12.13 11.55 -4.80
N ALA A 63 -11.28 10.96 -5.64
CA ALA A 63 -11.70 10.07 -6.74
C ALA A 63 -12.41 8.80 -6.24
N ASN A 64 -12.13 8.38 -5.00
CA ASN A 64 -12.70 7.17 -4.40
C ASN A 64 -13.76 7.45 -3.33
N ASN A 65 -14.15 8.71 -3.11
CA ASN A 65 -15.12 9.14 -2.09
C ASN A 65 -14.75 8.65 -0.67
N ILE A 66 -13.44 8.68 -0.33
CA ILE A 66 -12.95 8.30 0.99
C ILE A 66 -12.98 9.52 1.90
N THR A 67 -13.83 9.48 2.91
CA THR A 67 -14.10 10.60 3.82
C THR A 67 -13.73 10.34 5.27
N GLU A 68 -13.18 9.15 5.56
CA GLU A 68 -12.81 8.71 6.91
C GLU A 68 -11.50 7.92 6.87
N ILE A 69 -10.61 8.21 7.82
CA ILE A 69 -9.36 7.47 8.09
C ILE A 69 -9.17 7.43 9.60
N ASP A 70 -9.09 6.22 10.17
CA ASP A 70 -8.86 6.00 11.60
C ASP A 70 -7.38 5.73 11.89
N TYR A 71 -6.73 4.96 11.02
CA TYR A 71 -5.35 4.48 11.18
C TYR A 71 -4.57 4.56 9.88
N VAL A 72 -3.28 4.84 9.97
CA VAL A 72 -2.37 4.83 8.82
C VAL A 72 -1.16 3.94 9.10
N PHE A 73 -0.82 3.09 8.15
CA PHE A 73 0.34 2.21 8.20
C PHE A 73 1.31 2.55 7.09
N PHE A 74 2.55 2.87 7.43
CA PHE A 74 3.59 3.17 6.44
C PHE A 74 4.51 1.97 6.26
N THR A 75 4.76 1.58 5.00
CA THR A 75 5.68 0.50 4.67
C THR A 75 7.13 0.92 4.84
N HIS A 76 7.48 2.09 4.34
CA HIS A 76 8.82 2.67 4.43
C HIS A 76 8.79 4.19 4.14
N SER A 77 9.95 4.84 4.11
CA SER A 77 10.06 6.30 4.04
C SER A 77 10.40 6.87 2.66
N HIS A 78 10.18 6.13 1.57
CA HIS A 78 10.31 6.70 0.24
C HIS A 78 9.19 7.71 -0.05
N ALA A 79 9.49 8.71 -0.87
CA ALA A 79 8.60 9.85 -1.13
C ALA A 79 7.22 9.43 -1.67
N ASP A 80 7.20 8.46 -2.55
CA ASP A 80 5.97 7.92 -3.17
C ASP A 80 5.04 7.19 -2.18
N HIS A 81 5.52 6.90 -0.96
CA HIS A 81 4.74 6.27 0.12
C HIS A 81 4.37 7.23 1.25
N ILE A 82 5.07 8.37 1.40
CA ILE A 82 4.88 9.22 2.59
C ILE A 82 4.52 10.67 2.32
N PHE A 83 4.75 11.24 1.12
CA PHE A 83 4.64 12.69 0.91
C PHE A 83 3.22 13.24 0.91
N GLY A 84 2.19 12.40 0.87
CA GLY A 84 0.81 12.80 1.10
C GLY A 84 0.40 12.87 2.58
N ILE A 85 1.33 12.70 3.51
CA ILE A 85 1.05 12.69 4.96
C ILE A 85 0.34 13.96 5.45
N ASN A 86 0.57 15.11 4.79
CA ASN A 86 -0.06 16.38 5.16
C ASN A 86 -1.59 16.36 4.96
N GLU A 87 -2.10 15.56 4.03
CA GLU A 87 -3.54 15.46 3.75
C GLU A 87 -4.33 14.89 4.95
N LEU A 88 -3.65 14.19 5.85
CA LEU A 88 -4.24 13.66 7.07
C LEU A 88 -4.75 14.76 8.03
N ARG A 89 -4.26 16.00 7.92
CA ARG A 89 -4.74 17.14 8.71
C ARG A 89 -6.24 17.38 8.55
N THR A 90 -6.78 17.19 7.36
CA THR A 90 -8.21 17.36 7.07
C THR A 90 -9.07 16.46 7.96
N PHE A 91 -8.66 15.21 8.19
CA PHE A 91 -9.40 14.27 9.04
C PHE A 91 -9.32 14.65 10.52
N TRP A 92 -8.17 15.17 10.98
CA TRP A 92 -8.06 15.73 12.34
C TRP A 92 -8.96 16.97 12.49
N ILE A 93 -8.97 17.90 11.52
CA ILE A 93 -9.82 19.11 11.57
C ILE A 93 -11.30 18.70 11.72
N LYS A 94 -11.74 17.69 10.96
CA LYS A 94 -13.09 17.16 10.97
C LYS A 94 -13.45 16.48 12.30
N ASN A 95 -12.58 15.62 12.80
CA ASN A 95 -12.90 14.70 13.91
C ASN A 95 -12.34 15.15 15.25
N LYS A 96 -11.44 16.13 15.28
CA LYS A 96 -10.69 16.63 16.47
C LYS A 96 -9.94 15.51 17.21
N LYS A 97 -9.66 14.39 16.53
CA LYS A 97 -8.97 13.23 17.06
C LYS A 97 -7.66 13.01 16.30
N LYS A 98 -6.57 12.82 17.03
CA LYS A 98 -5.27 12.48 16.41
C LYS A 98 -5.37 11.14 15.69
N ILE A 99 -4.78 11.07 14.50
CA ILE A 99 -4.70 9.83 13.73
C ILE A 99 -3.48 9.05 14.22
N ASP A 100 -3.71 7.81 14.62
CA ASP A 100 -2.63 6.89 14.97
C ASP A 100 -1.94 6.39 13.70
N ILE A 101 -0.63 6.64 13.59
CA ILE A 101 0.20 6.12 12.50
C ILE A 101 1.16 5.06 13.01
N PHE A 102 1.45 4.06 12.18
CA PHE A 102 2.26 2.90 12.52
C PHE A 102 3.33 2.65 11.46
N SER A 103 4.56 2.38 11.90
CA SER A 103 5.65 1.93 11.03
C SER A 103 6.82 1.39 11.85
N THR A 104 7.96 1.12 11.17
CA THR A 104 9.24 0.81 11.81
C THR A 104 9.79 2.03 12.57
N LYS A 105 10.68 1.78 13.54
CA LYS A 105 11.38 2.87 14.26
C LYS A 105 12.07 3.85 13.31
N GLN A 106 12.73 3.32 12.27
CA GLN A 106 13.45 4.13 11.27
C GLN A 106 12.49 5.04 10.47
N CYS A 107 11.39 4.49 9.97
CA CYS A 107 10.39 5.27 9.23
C CYS A 107 9.72 6.32 10.11
N ILE A 108 9.32 5.98 11.35
CA ILE A 108 8.75 6.93 12.32
C ILE A 108 9.75 8.06 12.64
N PHE A 109 11.03 7.74 12.81
CA PHE A 109 12.07 8.77 13.03
C PHE A 109 12.16 9.73 11.84
N TYR A 110 12.17 9.18 10.60
CA TYR A 110 12.19 9.98 9.38
C TYR A 110 10.97 10.91 9.28
N LEU A 111 9.78 10.38 9.52
CA LEU A 111 8.53 11.16 9.49
C LEU A 111 8.55 12.30 10.52
N LYS A 112 8.96 12.02 11.75
CA LYS A 112 9.05 13.04 12.79
C LYS A 112 10.10 14.12 12.50
N LYS A 113 11.19 13.76 11.84
CA LYS A 113 12.25 14.71 11.47
C LYS A 113 11.78 15.67 10.36
N ASN A 114 11.09 15.16 9.35
CA ASN A 114 10.76 15.92 8.14
C ASN A 114 9.36 16.57 8.17
N PHE A 115 8.45 16.07 9.03
CA PHE A 115 7.08 16.55 9.17
C PHE A 115 6.74 16.84 10.63
N ASP A 116 7.68 17.40 11.39
CA ASP A 116 7.60 17.58 12.85
C ASP A 116 6.36 18.36 13.30
N TYR A 117 5.90 19.32 12.51
CA TYR A 117 4.69 20.12 12.73
C TYR A 117 3.41 19.28 12.82
N LEU A 118 3.39 18.06 12.28
CA LEU A 118 2.25 17.15 12.41
C LEU A 118 2.24 16.39 13.75
N PHE A 119 3.39 16.36 14.46
CA PHE A 119 3.59 15.57 15.67
C PHE A 119 3.74 16.42 16.94
N LYS A 120 4.07 17.70 16.79
CA LYS A 120 4.31 18.62 17.92
C LYS A 120 3.19 19.63 18.03
N ASN A 121 2.76 19.92 19.27
CA ASN A 121 1.91 21.07 19.53
C ASN A 121 2.78 22.34 19.48
N ASN A 122 2.29 23.36 18.81
CA ASN A 122 2.80 24.72 18.95
C ASN A 122 1.62 25.68 19.19
N LYS A 123 1.92 26.99 19.44
CA LYS A 123 0.88 27.99 19.78
C LYS A 123 -0.28 28.03 18.77
N ASN A 124 -0.01 27.80 17.48
CA ASN A 124 -0.97 27.97 16.39
C ASN A 124 -1.39 26.64 15.74
N TYR A 125 -0.69 25.54 16.03
CA TYR A 125 -0.87 24.26 15.38
C TYR A 125 -0.83 23.10 16.40
N PRO A 126 -1.94 22.44 16.64
CA PRO A 126 -1.95 21.21 17.43
C PRO A 126 -1.34 20.05 16.63
N ALA A 127 -0.72 19.13 17.35
CA ALA A 127 -0.29 17.86 16.77
C ALA A 127 -1.51 17.07 16.27
N VAL A 128 -1.47 16.66 15.01
CA VAL A 128 -2.59 15.94 14.36
C VAL A 128 -2.35 14.44 14.26
N LEU A 129 -1.09 14.00 14.41
CA LEU A 129 -0.68 12.60 14.33
C LEU A 129 -0.13 12.10 15.66
N LYS A 130 -0.37 10.80 15.92
CA LYS A 130 0.24 10.03 17.00
C LYS A 130 1.01 8.87 16.42
N SER A 131 2.33 8.85 16.63
CA SER A 131 3.22 7.85 16.06
C SER A 131 3.36 6.64 16.96
N ASN A 132 3.32 5.45 16.37
CA ASN A 132 3.45 4.17 17.03
C ASN A 132 4.45 3.28 16.28
N ILE A 133 5.35 2.62 17.01
CA ILE A 133 6.32 1.68 16.43
C ILE A 133 5.73 0.28 16.44
N ILE A 134 5.63 -0.34 15.25
CA ILE A 134 5.22 -1.74 15.15
C ILE A 134 6.45 -2.66 15.25
N LYS A 135 6.55 -3.41 16.34
CA LYS A 135 7.64 -4.39 16.56
C LYS A 135 7.35 -5.70 15.79
N SER A 136 6.21 -6.31 16.02
CA SER A 136 5.77 -7.55 15.36
C SER A 136 4.34 -7.46 14.84
N HIS A 137 3.39 -7.12 15.68
CA HIS A 137 1.98 -6.94 15.34
C HIS A 137 1.31 -5.98 16.29
N ILE A 138 0.14 -5.50 15.89
CA ILE A 138 -0.81 -4.78 16.74
C ILE A 138 -2.21 -5.35 16.53
N ASN A 139 -3.09 -5.07 17.48
CA ASN A 139 -4.51 -5.32 17.36
C ASN A 139 -5.27 -4.00 17.38
N ILE A 140 -6.19 -3.81 16.45
CA ILE A 140 -7.14 -2.70 16.38
C ILE A 140 -8.49 -3.26 16.80
N GLY A 141 -9.21 -2.53 17.69
CA GLY A 141 -10.50 -2.98 18.18
C GLY A 141 -10.45 -4.13 19.17
N ASN A 142 -11.61 -4.55 19.62
CA ASN A 142 -11.81 -5.58 20.64
C ASN A 142 -12.85 -6.62 20.18
N GLY A 143 -12.87 -7.77 20.84
CA GLY A 143 -13.87 -8.83 20.62
C GLY A 143 -13.94 -9.28 19.16
N LYS A 144 -15.16 -9.35 18.61
CA LYS A 144 -15.43 -9.81 17.24
C LYS A 144 -14.94 -8.85 16.16
N ASP A 145 -14.75 -7.57 16.49
CA ASP A 145 -14.29 -6.54 15.56
C ASP A 145 -12.76 -6.39 15.54
N LYS A 146 -12.05 -7.23 16.27
CA LYS A 146 -10.59 -7.20 16.38
C LYS A 146 -9.94 -7.46 15.03
N ILE A 147 -9.03 -6.56 14.63
CA ILE A 147 -8.18 -6.70 13.45
C ILE A 147 -6.74 -6.84 13.92
N ARG A 148 -6.09 -7.94 13.55
CA ARG A 148 -4.65 -8.13 13.77
C ARG A 148 -3.88 -7.67 12.55
N ILE A 149 -2.96 -6.73 12.75
CA ILE A 149 -2.04 -6.27 11.71
C ILE A 149 -0.63 -6.69 12.11
N GLU A 150 -0.03 -7.56 11.31
CA GLU A 150 1.29 -8.14 11.53
C GLU A 150 2.28 -7.56 10.51
N ARG A 151 3.46 -7.20 11.01
CA ARG A 151 4.59 -6.75 10.22
C ARG A 151 5.22 -7.91 9.45
N LEU A 152 5.43 -7.71 8.16
CA LEU A 152 6.14 -8.60 7.26
C LEU A 152 7.48 -7.95 6.86
N ASP A 153 8.60 -8.44 7.39
CA ASP A 153 9.91 -7.94 6.99
C ASP A 153 10.26 -8.40 5.58
N VAL A 154 10.62 -7.46 4.71
CA VAL A 154 11.05 -7.70 3.33
C VAL A 154 12.28 -6.84 3.00
N LYS A 155 12.90 -7.08 1.84
CA LYS A 155 14.03 -6.28 1.35
C LYS A 155 13.67 -5.61 0.03
N HIS A 156 13.93 -4.34 -0.04
CA HIS A 156 13.83 -3.50 -1.23
C HIS A 156 15.26 -3.07 -1.61
N GLY A 157 15.92 -3.87 -2.46
CA GLY A 157 17.36 -3.80 -2.66
C GLY A 157 18.13 -4.09 -1.36
N SER A 158 19.02 -3.19 -0.98
CA SER A 158 19.76 -3.23 0.30
C SER A 158 18.92 -2.74 1.49
N THR A 159 17.83 -2.01 1.25
CA THR A 159 17.00 -1.40 2.29
C THR A 159 16.02 -2.41 2.87
N LYS A 160 15.92 -2.45 4.21
CA LYS A 160 14.88 -3.20 4.90
C LYS A 160 13.58 -2.39 4.88
N THR A 161 12.55 -2.93 4.25
CA THR A 161 11.20 -2.38 4.24
C THR A 161 10.23 -3.37 4.89
N ILE A 162 8.98 -3.00 5.00
CA ILE A 162 7.96 -3.88 5.54
C ILE A 162 6.72 -3.91 4.64
N GLY A 163 6.09 -5.06 4.60
CA GLY A 163 4.69 -5.20 4.22
C GLY A 163 3.84 -5.48 5.45
N TYR A 164 2.57 -5.74 5.23
CA TYR A 164 1.60 -6.00 6.29
C TYR A 164 0.75 -7.23 5.98
N LYS A 165 0.51 -8.05 7.02
CA LYS A 165 -0.50 -9.10 7.00
C LYS A 165 -1.66 -8.66 7.87
N ILE A 166 -2.86 -8.66 7.32
CA ILE A 166 -4.07 -8.27 8.00
C ILE A 166 -4.90 -9.53 8.24
N ASN A 167 -5.12 -9.85 9.49
CA ASN A 167 -5.65 -11.14 9.95
C ASN A 167 -4.87 -12.30 9.31
N ASN A 168 -5.54 -13.34 8.86
CA ASN A 168 -4.98 -14.42 8.06
C ASN A 168 -5.41 -14.34 6.58
N ASP A 169 -5.97 -13.19 6.15
CA ASP A 169 -6.64 -13.06 4.88
C ASP A 169 -5.87 -12.25 3.84
N ILE A 170 -5.20 -11.17 4.26
CA ILE A 170 -4.62 -10.20 3.32
C ILE A 170 -3.14 -10.02 3.61
N ALA A 171 -2.29 -10.04 2.57
CA ALA A 171 -0.91 -9.56 2.61
C ALA A 171 -0.72 -8.43 1.60
N TYR A 172 -0.16 -7.29 2.06
CA TYR A 172 0.19 -6.12 1.26
C TYR A 172 1.70 -5.91 1.28
N ILE A 173 2.35 -6.07 0.12
CA ILE A 173 3.81 -5.99 -0.07
C ILE A 173 4.06 -5.18 -1.36
N PRO A 174 3.96 -3.83 -1.31
CA PRO A 174 4.03 -3.00 -2.52
C PRO A 174 5.43 -2.88 -3.09
N ASP A 175 6.47 -2.84 -2.25
CA ASP A 175 7.85 -2.62 -2.65
C ASP A 175 8.74 -3.74 -2.12
N VAL A 176 9.21 -4.58 -3.03
CA VAL A 176 10.02 -5.72 -2.65
C VAL A 176 10.97 -6.18 -3.77
N LYS A 177 12.19 -6.54 -3.39
CA LYS A 177 13.10 -7.34 -4.22
C LYS A 177 13.20 -8.75 -3.67
N THR A 178 13.26 -8.89 -2.34
CA THR A 178 13.42 -10.21 -1.72
C THR A 178 12.46 -10.38 -0.54
N ILE A 179 11.69 -11.46 -0.57
CA ILE A 179 10.86 -11.91 0.54
C ILE A 179 11.60 -13.03 1.27
N PRO A 180 12.05 -12.83 2.52
CA PRO A 180 12.73 -13.87 3.29
C PRO A 180 11.87 -15.12 3.51
N LYS A 181 12.47 -16.30 3.57
CA LYS A 181 11.75 -17.58 3.81
C LYS A 181 10.82 -17.52 5.02
N LYS A 182 11.25 -16.87 6.13
CA LYS A 182 10.43 -16.70 7.34
C LYS A 182 9.15 -15.87 7.06
N THR A 183 9.23 -14.87 6.19
CA THR A 183 8.08 -14.05 5.80
C THR A 183 7.15 -14.81 4.86
N ILE A 184 7.69 -15.58 3.92
CA ILE A 184 6.89 -16.46 3.05
C ILE A 184 6.06 -17.44 3.90
N LYS A 185 6.67 -18.09 4.91
CA LYS A 185 5.97 -19.02 5.82
C LYS A 185 4.76 -18.39 6.52
N LYS A 186 4.80 -17.07 6.82
CA LYS A 186 3.70 -16.37 7.49
C LYS A 186 2.49 -16.11 6.58
N ILE A 187 2.70 -16.12 5.26
CA ILE A 187 1.69 -15.76 4.25
C ILE A 187 1.40 -16.90 3.27
N LEU A 188 1.84 -18.13 3.58
CA LEU A 188 1.46 -19.30 2.79
C LEU A 188 -0.06 -19.46 2.74
N ASN A 189 -0.59 -19.75 1.55
CA ASN A 189 -2.01 -19.97 1.27
C ASN A 189 -2.91 -18.80 1.72
N ILE A 190 -2.36 -17.57 1.73
CA ILE A 190 -3.13 -16.39 2.08
C ILE A 190 -4.25 -16.15 1.06
N LYS A 191 -5.38 -15.63 1.50
CA LYS A 191 -6.54 -15.42 0.63
C LYS A 191 -6.27 -14.34 -0.43
N TYR A 192 -5.75 -13.18 -0.01
CA TYR A 192 -5.46 -12.05 -0.89
C TYR A 192 -4.01 -11.61 -0.75
N LEU A 193 -3.24 -11.65 -1.82
CA LEU A 193 -1.87 -11.14 -1.88
C LEU A 193 -1.81 -9.94 -2.82
N ILE A 194 -1.53 -8.75 -2.29
CA ILE A 194 -1.22 -7.56 -3.06
C ILE A 194 0.31 -7.43 -3.07
N ILE A 195 0.93 -7.55 -4.26
CA ILE A 195 2.38 -7.69 -4.38
C ILE A 195 2.95 -6.81 -5.50
N ASP A 196 4.16 -6.32 -5.29
CA ASP A 196 4.98 -5.62 -6.26
C ASP A 196 5.10 -6.38 -7.60
N CYS A 197 4.99 -5.65 -8.70
CA CYS A 197 5.27 -6.12 -10.04
C CYS A 197 5.74 -4.95 -10.91
N PHE A 198 6.99 -4.54 -10.74
CA PHE A 198 7.47 -3.26 -11.26
C PHE A 198 7.49 -3.19 -12.80
N ARG A 199 8.12 -4.17 -13.46
CA ARG A 199 8.28 -4.23 -14.92
C ARG A 199 8.62 -5.65 -15.40
N THR A 200 8.81 -5.85 -16.73
CA THR A 200 9.21 -7.15 -17.27
C THR A 200 10.71 -7.42 -17.17
N LYS A 201 11.54 -6.37 -17.33
CA LYS A 201 13.01 -6.46 -17.24
C LYS A 201 13.45 -6.47 -15.77
N GLU A 202 14.62 -6.99 -15.50
CA GLU A 202 15.21 -7.00 -14.15
C GLU A 202 15.41 -5.60 -13.59
N HIS A 203 15.27 -5.49 -12.28
CA HIS A 203 15.50 -4.27 -11.50
C HIS A 203 16.22 -4.62 -10.19
N SER A 204 17.13 -3.74 -9.75
CA SER A 204 17.93 -3.96 -8.54
C SER A 204 17.12 -3.87 -7.24
N LEU A 205 16.07 -3.07 -7.23
CA LEU A 205 15.27 -2.76 -6.04
C LEU A 205 13.92 -3.48 -6.00
N HIS A 206 13.32 -3.76 -7.16
CA HIS A 206 11.97 -4.32 -7.28
C HIS A 206 11.98 -5.69 -7.97
N VAL A 207 10.94 -6.46 -7.72
CA VAL A 207 10.67 -7.68 -8.48
C VAL A 207 10.14 -7.34 -9.88
N ASN A 208 10.61 -8.10 -10.87
CA ASN A 208 10.03 -8.09 -12.20
C ASN A 208 8.85 -9.08 -12.30
N LEU A 209 8.14 -9.09 -13.42
CA LEU A 209 6.99 -9.98 -13.61
C LEU A 209 7.31 -11.46 -13.36
N LYS A 210 8.48 -11.96 -13.81
CA LYS A 210 8.89 -13.36 -13.61
C LYS A 210 9.12 -13.67 -12.14
N GLU A 211 9.81 -12.78 -11.42
CA GLU A 211 10.07 -12.92 -9.99
C GLU A 211 8.77 -12.84 -9.18
N THR A 212 7.85 -11.93 -9.54
CA THR A 212 6.52 -11.82 -8.91
C THR A 212 5.74 -13.13 -9.07
N LEU A 213 5.70 -13.69 -10.29
CA LEU A 213 5.03 -14.98 -10.53
C LEU A 213 5.66 -16.13 -9.74
N ASN A 214 6.98 -16.13 -9.56
CA ASN A 214 7.67 -17.10 -8.72
C ASN A 214 7.23 -16.99 -7.25
N TYR A 215 7.13 -15.77 -6.71
CA TYR A 215 6.61 -15.58 -5.34
C TYR A 215 5.15 -16.00 -5.21
N ILE A 216 4.30 -15.69 -6.19
CA ILE A 216 2.89 -16.14 -6.19
C ILE A 216 2.82 -17.67 -6.17
N ASN A 217 3.66 -18.36 -6.97
CA ASN A 217 3.72 -19.81 -6.98
C ASN A 217 4.21 -20.41 -5.66
N LEU A 218 5.16 -19.75 -4.97
CA LEU A 218 5.66 -20.18 -3.66
C LEU A 218 4.64 -19.94 -2.55
N ILE A 219 3.96 -18.78 -2.55
CA ILE A 219 3.01 -18.37 -1.51
C ILE A 219 1.65 -19.06 -1.68
N LYS A 220 1.26 -19.36 -2.92
CA LYS A 220 -0.02 -20.00 -3.31
C LYS A 220 -1.24 -19.26 -2.77
N PRO A 221 -1.39 -17.94 -3.02
CA PRO A 221 -2.57 -17.21 -2.58
C PRO A 221 -3.81 -17.67 -3.34
N GLU A 222 -5.01 -17.54 -2.72
CA GLU A 222 -6.28 -17.74 -3.45
C GLU A 222 -6.41 -16.72 -4.60
N LYS A 223 -6.05 -15.45 -4.33
CA LYS A 223 -6.02 -14.38 -5.34
C LYS A 223 -4.81 -13.49 -5.14
N ALA A 224 -4.10 -13.21 -6.23
CA ALA A 224 -2.99 -12.26 -6.26
C ALA A 224 -3.38 -11.02 -7.06
N PHE A 225 -2.88 -9.85 -6.62
CA PHE A 225 -3.11 -8.54 -7.21
C PHE A 225 -1.77 -7.85 -7.43
N LEU A 226 -1.42 -7.58 -8.70
CA LEU A 226 -0.16 -6.96 -9.08
C LEU A 226 -0.27 -5.44 -8.93
N THR A 227 0.62 -4.85 -8.14
CA THR A 227 0.66 -3.41 -7.86
C THR A 227 2.05 -2.83 -8.11
N HIS A 228 2.26 -1.55 -7.84
CA HIS A 228 3.52 -0.81 -7.99
C HIS A 228 4.11 -0.91 -9.41
N MET A 229 3.22 -0.82 -10.42
CA MET A 229 3.58 -1.04 -11.82
C MET A 229 4.10 0.23 -12.48
N SER A 230 5.23 0.10 -13.20
CA SER A 230 5.80 1.17 -14.01
C SER A 230 5.06 1.34 -15.35
N LYS A 231 5.45 2.37 -16.10
CA LYS A 231 4.98 2.63 -17.47
C LYS A 231 5.33 1.53 -18.49
N ASP A 232 6.15 0.53 -18.10
CA ASP A 232 6.53 -0.59 -18.98
C ASP A 232 5.43 -1.67 -19.06
N LEU A 233 4.46 -1.66 -18.15
CA LEU A 233 3.41 -2.67 -18.03
C LEU A 233 2.04 -2.12 -18.44
N ASP A 234 1.71 -2.22 -19.73
CA ASP A 234 0.35 -1.92 -20.22
C ASP A 234 -0.68 -2.88 -19.61
N TYR A 235 -1.79 -2.34 -19.11
CA TYR A 235 -2.83 -3.08 -18.39
C TYR A 235 -3.41 -4.24 -19.23
N ASP A 236 -3.84 -3.95 -20.47
CA ASP A 236 -4.52 -4.93 -21.30
C ASP A 236 -3.56 -6.02 -21.80
N SER A 237 -2.34 -5.62 -22.18
CA SER A 237 -1.27 -6.51 -22.58
C SER A 237 -0.86 -7.45 -21.45
N LEU A 238 -0.71 -6.92 -20.23
CA LEU A 238 -0.38 -7.71 -19.05
C LEU A 238 -1.52 -8.67 -18.70
N LYS A 239 -2.77 -8.19 -18.71
CA LYS A 239 -3.96 -9.02 -18.48
C LYS A 239 -4.06 -10.15 -19.50
N LYS A 240 -3.81 -9.88 -20.79
CA LYS A 240 -3.77 -10.92 -21.86
C LYS A 240 -2.68 -11.95 -21.58
N LYS A 241 -1.46 -11.51 -21.21
CA LYS A 241 -0.33 -12.39 -20.86
C LYS A 241 -0.63 -13.29 -19.68
N LEU A 242 -1.41 -12.80 -18.71
CA LEU A 242 -1.77 -13.51 -17.48
C LEU A 242 -3.07 -14.32 -17.59
N LYS A 243 -3.74 -14.35 -18.75
CA LYS A 243 -5.05 -15.02 -18.96
C LYS A 243 -5.09 -16.49 -18.48
N ARG A 244 -3.94 -17.19 -18.57
CA ARG A 244 -3.83 -18.59 -18.10
C ARG A 244 -3.86 -18.75 -16.57
N PHE A 245 -3.57 -17.68 -15.82
CA PHE A 245 -3.56 -17.67 -14.36
C PHE A 245 -4.87 -17.08 -13.84
N LYS A 246 -5.86 -17.93 -13.52
CA LYS A 246 -7.21 -17.50 -13.11
C LYS A 246 -7.24 -16.71 -11.81
N ASN A 247 -6.24 -16.87 -10.97
CA ASN A 247 -6.14 -16.23 -9.65
C ASN A 247 -5.27 -14.96 -9.63
N ILE A 248 -4.66 -14.53 -10.75
CA ILE A 248 -3.80 -13.35 -10.81
C ILE A 248 -4.55 -12.19 -11.48
N ASN A 249 -4.59 -11.05 -10.80
CA ASN A 249 -5.28 -9.84 -11.23
C ASN A 249 -4.28 -8.70 -11.41
N VAL A 250 -4.46 -7.89 -12.45
CA VAL A 250 -3.71 -6.65 -12.65
C VAL A 250 -4.48 -5.52 -11.97
N CYS A 251 -3.84 -4.79 -11.05
CA CYS A 251 -4.47 -3.65 -10.39
C CYS A 251 -4.71 -2.47 -11.34
N TYR A 252 -5.64 -1.64 -10.97
CA TYR A 252 -5.87 -0.29 -11.51
C TYR A 252 -6.39 0.60 -10.38
N ASP A 253 -6.17 1.89 -10.49
CA ASP A 253 -6.63 2.86 -9.50
C ASP A 253 -8.15 2.83 -9.36
N GLY A 254 -8.62 2.74 -8.12
CA GLY A 254 -10.04 2.60 -7.79
C GLY A 254 -10.56 1.16 -7.74
N MET A 255 -9.72 0.14 -8.02
CA MET A 255 -10.14 -1.27 -7.93
C MET A 255 -10.60 -1.62 -6.52
N LYS A 256 -11.85 -2.09 -6.39
CA LYS A 256 -12.44 -2.50 -5.11
C LYS A 256 -12.55 -4.04 -5.04
N ILE A 257 -12.02 -4.60 -3.96
CA ILE A 257 -11.99 -6.04 -3.69
C ILE A 257 -12.87 -6.29 -2.47
N LYS A 258 -13.93 -7.06 -2.65
CA LYS A 258 -14.79 -7.51 -1.55
C LYS A 258 -14.06 -8.58 -0.75
N ILE A 259 -13.99 -8.41 0.58
CA ILE A 259 -13.29 -9.31 1.52
C ILE A 259 -14.26 -9.85 2.58
#